data_7ef52226e47fa60ed37df8f4b46a07ec
#
_entry.id   7ef52226e47fa60ed37df8f4b46a07ec
#
_cell.length_a   1.000
_cell.length_b   1.000
_cell.length_c   1.000
_cell.angle_alpha   90.00
_cell.angle_beta   90.00
_cell.angle_gamma   90.00
#
_symmetry.space_group_name_H-M   'P 1'
#
loop_
_entity.id
_entity.type
_entity.pdbx_description
1 polymer ?
#
loop_
_entity_poly.entity_id
_entity_poly.type
_entity_poly.pdbx_seq_one_letter_code
_entity_poly.pdbx_strand_id
1 'polypeptide(L)'
;LGVSRMPIREALQNLVQEGFAVRLPNRHIQAVVLSAQQIHDVFHVIAAMAAENTILVAKKEQMLRRKNVEQTSQTEFEEDGQSKLFLEREIEKTPSEQLFQILSGMENALRPEKKAEWEMVYQERLISLFENPYLSQLQGKTMDGYVAYAIEKMGDKQQKLEQLRRITEGIAENNEQKIRMGLREYYLSY
;
A
#
# COMPACT_ATOMS: atom_id res chain seq x y z
N LEU A 1 -34.66 2.80 -13.03
CA LEU A 1 -33.31 3.34 -12.98
C LEU A 1 -33.18 4.39 -14.05
N GLY A 2 -33.22 5.69 -13.71
CA GLY A 2 -33.20 6.84 -14.63
C GLY A 2 -31.82 7.16 -15.25
N VAL A 3 -31.00 6.14 -15.51
CA VAL A 3 -29.64 6.30 -16.07
C VAL A 3 -29.65 6.05 -17.57
N SER A 4 -29.00 6.96 -18.33
CA SER A 4 -28.82 6.81 -19.78
C SER A 4 -28.09 5.50 -20.12
N ARG A 5 -28.38 4.93 -21.30
CA ARG A 5 -27.74 3.68 -21.77
C ARG A 5 -26.22 3.84 -22.02
N MET A 6 -25.75 5.04 -22.31
CA MET A 6 -24.33 5.31 -22.61
C MET A 6 -23.42 5.07 -21.39
N PRO A 7 -23.66 5.65 -20.19
CA PRO A 7 -22.83 5.40 -19.02
C PRO A 7 -22.77 3.92 -18.62
N ILE A 8 -23.90 3.19 -18.76
CA ILE A 8 -23.94 1.76 -18.47
C ILE A 8 -23.03 0.98 -19.44
N ARG A 9 -23.05 1.35 -20.72
CA ARG A 9 -22.23 0.69 -21.74
C ARG A 9 -20.75 0.96 -21.53
N GLU A 10 -20.39 2.18 -21.15
CA GLU A 10 -19.00 2.57 -20.83
C GLU A 10 -18.51 1.82 -19.59
N ALA A 11 -19.30 1.77 -18.51
CA ALA A 11 -18.95 1.01 -17.31
C ALA A 11 -18.72 -0.49 -17.60
N LEU A 12 -19.59 -1.10 -18.42
CA LEU A 12 -19.41 -2.49 -18.84
C LEU A 12 -18.17 -2.70 -19.72
N GLN A 13 -17.82 -1.73 -20.57
CA GLN A 13 -16.59 -1.79 -21.36
C GLN A 13 -15.35 -1.70 -20.47
N ASN A 14 -15.36 -0.84 -19.48
CA ASN A 14 -14.26 -0.73 -18.51
C ASN A 14 -14.07 -2.05 -17.75
N LEU A 15 -15.16 -2.68 -17.27
CA LEU A 15 -15.08 -3.99 -16.62
C LEU A 15 -14.48 -5.08 -17.53
N VAL A 16 -14.76 -5.02 -18.84
CA VAL A 16 -14.14 -5.95 -19.80
C VAL A 16 -12.66 -5.63 -20.01
N GLN A 17 -12.27 -4.37 -20.08
CA GLN A 17 -10.87 -3.96 -20.22
C GLN A 17 -10.03 -4.31 -18.99
N GLU A 18 -10.63 -4.22 -17.80
CA GLU A 18 -10.02 -4.56 -16.52
C GLU A 18 -10.01 -6.07 -16.24
N GLY A 19 -10.67 -6.88 -17.08
CA GLY A 19 -10.70 -8.34 -16.93
C GLY A 19 -11.75 -8.86 -15.95
N PHE A 20 -12.60 -8.01 -15.38
CA PHE A 20 -13.71 -8.43 -14.50
C PHE A 20 -14.92 -8.98 -15.26
N ALA A 21 -14.96 -8.76 -16.56
CA ALA A 21 -16.01 -9.27 -17.44
C ALA A 21 -15.45 -9.72 -18.78
N VAL A 22 -16.15 -10.61 -19.47
CA VAL A 22 -15.82 -11.07 -20.81
C VAL A 22 -16.98 -10.79 -21.76
N ARG A 23 -16.66 -10.44 -23.01
CA ARG A 23 -17.65 -10.30 -24.07
C ARG A 23 -17.84 -11.62 -24.76
N LEU A 24 -19.07 -12.13 -24.73
CA LEU A 24 -19.47 -13.37 -25.43
C LEU A 24 -19.71 -13.12 -26.92
N PRO A 25 -19.68 -14.17 -27.76
CA PRO A 25 -19.95 -14.08 -29.22
C PRO A 25 -21.29 -13.43 -29.56
N ASN A 26 -22.31 -13.63 -28.72
CA ASN A 26 -23.67 -13.04 -28.84
C ASN A 26 -23.72 -11.57 -28.36
N ARG A 27 -22.60 -10.91 -28.17
CA ARG A 27 -22.44 -9.52 -27.67
C ARG A 27 -22.90 -9.30 -26.23
N HIS A 28 -23.28 -10.33 -25.49
CA HIS A 28 -23.53 -10.22 -24.06
C HIS A 28 -22.22 -10.05 -23.30
N ILE A 29 -22.31 -9.43 -22.13
CA ILE A 29 -21.20 -9.27 -21.20
C ILE A 29 -21.49 -10.15 -20.01
N GLN A 30 -20.54 -11.01 -19.67
CA GLN A 30 -20.62 -11.92 -18.53
C GLN A 30 -19.51 -11.59 -17.54
N ALA A 31 -19.85 -11.51 -16.24
CA ALA A 31 -18.85 -11.36 -15.21
C ALA A 31 -17.90 -12.58 -15.18
N VAL A 32 -16.63 -12.32 -15.02
CA VAL A 32 -15.64 -13.38 -14.79
C VAL A 32 -15.85 -13.91 -13.38
N VAL A 33 -16.06 -15.22 -13.25
CA VAL A 33 -16.14 -15.92 -11.97
C VAL A 33 -14.84 -16.68 -11.80
N LEU A 34 -14.00 -16.23 -10.87
CA LEU A 34 -12.75 -16.92 -10.55
C LEU A 34 -13.02 -18.02 -9.52
N SER A 35 -12.36 -19.17 -9.68
CA SER A 35 -12.27 -20.19 -8.63
C SER A 35 -11.43 -19.69 -7.47
N ALA A 36 -11.57 -20.33 -6.30
CA ALA A 36 -10.73 -20.02 -5.14
C ALA A 36 -9.23 -20.12 -5.45
N GLN A 37 -8.83 -21.13 -6.25
CA GLN A 37 -7.44 -21.29 -6.68
C GLN A 37 -6.97 -20.12 -7.55
N GLN A 38 -7.79 -19.68 -8.51
CA GLN A 38 -7.44 -18.54 -9.35
C GLN A 38 -7.31 -17.23 -8.56
N ILE A 39 -8.18 -17.03 -7.56
CA ILE A 39 -8.07 -15.88 -6.65
C ILE A 39 -6.77 -15.96 -5.86
N HIS A 40 -6.44 -17.13 -5.29
CA HIS A 40 -5.17 -17.34 -4.59
C HIS A 40 -3.96 -17.05 -5.48
N ASP A 41 -3.99 -17.49 -6.75
CA ASP A 41 -2.91 -17.23 -7.70
C ASP A 41 -2.74 -15.73 -7.99
N VAL A 42 -3.85 -14.99 -8.08
CA VAL A 42 -3.85 -13.51 -8.21
C VAL A 42 -3.18 -12.86 -6.99
N PHE A 43 -3.57 -13.25 -5.78
CA PHE A 43 -2.95 -12.73 -4.55
C PHE A 43 -1.46 -13.07 -4.45
N HIS A 44 -1.05 -14.22 -4.96
CA HIS A 44 0.35 -14.62 -4.98
C HIS A 44 1.21 -13.68 -5.85
N VAL A 45 0.70 -13.31 -7.03
CA VAL A 45 1.37 -12.35 -7.92
C VAL A 45 1.38 -10.96 -7.32
N ILE A 46 0.25 -10.51 -6.73
CA ILE A 46 0.17 -9.21 -6.06
C ILE A 46 1.19 -9.14 -4.92
N ALA A 47 1.31 -10.19 -4.10
CA ALA A 47 2.28 -10.25 -3.01
C ALA A 47 3.73 -10.10 -3.50
N ALA A 48 4.09 -10.77 -4.59
CA ALA A 48 5.42 -10.68 -5.18
C ALA A 48 5.73 -9.26 -5.71
N MET A 49 4.78 -8.66 -6.44
CA MET A 49 4.93 -7.30 -6.96
C MET A 49 5.02 -6.27 -5.83
N ALA A 50 4.16 -6.38 -4.82
CA ALA A 50 4.17 -5.51 -3.65
C ALA A 50 5.49 -5.62 -2.89
N ALA A 51 6.07 -6.83 -2.77
CA ALA A 51 7.34 -7.04 -2.10
C ALA A 51 8.49 -6.32 -2.80
N GLU A 52 8.60 -6.43 -4.12
CA GLU A 52 9.65 -5.74 -4.88
C GLU A 52 9.52 -4.21 -4.76
N ASN A 53 8.32 -3.69 -4.89
CA ASN A 53 8.08 -2.25 -4.76
C ASN A 53 8.40 -1.74 -3.35
N THR A 54 8.03 -2.49 -2.32
CA THR A 54 8.30 -2.13 -0.91
C THR A 54 9.79 -2.17 -0.58
N ILE A 55 10.56 -3.08 -1.19
CA ILE A 55 12.02 -3.12 -1.07
C ILE A 55 12.66 -1.84 -1.62
N LEU A 56 12.12 -1.28 -2.72
CA LEU A 56 12.59 0.01 -3.22
C LEU A 56 12.34 1.15 -2.21
N VAL A 57 11.19 1.13 -1.53
CA VAL A 57 10.88 2.10 -0.45
C VAL A 57 11.87 1.95 0.71
N ALA A 58 12.19 0.73 1.12
CA ALA A 58 13.16 0.49 2.19
C ALA A 58 14.57 1.00 1.85
N LYS A 59 15.02 0.80 0.61
CA LYS A 59 16.30 1.36 0.13
C LYS A 59 16.32 2.88 0.16
N LYS A 60 15.21 3.51 -0.24
CA LYS A 60 15.04 4.96 -0.15
C LYS A 60 15.09 5.46 1.29
N GLU A 61 14.43 4.77 2.22
CA GLU A 61 14.46 5.14 3.63
C GLU A 61 15.88 5.20 4.17
N GLN A 62 16.74 4.24 3.82
CA GLN A 62 18.15 4.29 4.22
C GLN A 62 18.87 5.54 3.71
N MET A 63 18.60 5.96 2.46
CA MET A 63 19.20 7.18 1.92
C MET A 63 18.72 8.42 2.67
N LEU A 64 17.44 8.50 3.03
CA LEU A 64 16.89 9.60 3.82
C LEU A 64 17.50 9.65 5.23
N ARG A 65 17.60 8.50 5.91
CA ARG A 65 18.23 8.42 7.23
C ARG A 65 19.67 8.91 7.22
N ARG A 66 20.46 8.55 6.20
CA ARG A 66 21.83 9.06 6.04
C ARG A 66 21.87 10.57 5.86
N LYS A 67 21.02 11.12 4.99
CA LYS A 67 20.91 12.57 4.77
C LYS A 67 20.53 13.32 6.05
N ASN A 68 19.56 12.81 6.81
CA ASN A 68 19.12 13.41 8.06
C ASN A 68 20.27 13.45 9.09
N VAL A 69 21.05 12.37 9.22
CA VAL A 69 22.21 12.31 10.12
C VAL A 69 23.31 13.31 9.68
N GLU A 70 23.62 13.39 8.39
CA GLU A 70 24.62 14.35 7.87
C GLU A 70 24.20 15.80 8.12
N GLN A 71 22.91 16.12 7.98
CA GLN A 71 22.38 17.46 8.24
C GLN A 71 22.43 17.82 9.73
N THR A 72 22.12 16.87 10.62
CA THR A 72 22.20 17.08 12.07
C THR A 72 23.64 17.30 12.52
N SER A 73 24.60 16.54 11.97
CA SER A 73 26.01 16.67 12.31
C SER A 73 26.63 17.98 11.83
N GLN A 74 26.16 18.56 10.72
CA GLN A 74 26.63 19.86 10.23
C GLN A 74 26.11 21.03 11.10
N THR A 75 24.93 20.89 11.70
CA THR A 75 24.34 21.93 12.58
C THR A 75 25.03 21.98 13.95
N GLU A 76 25.62 20.88 14.42
CA GLU A 76 26.36 20.84 15.70
C GLU A 76 27.74 21.53 15.62
N PHE A 77 28.30 21.74 14.42
CA PHE A 77 29.59 22.38 14.23
C PHE A 77 29.50 23.90 13.99
N GLU A 78 28.30 24.48 13.80
CA GLU A 78 28.08 25.92 13.63
C GLU A 78 27.58 26.62 14.90
N GLU A 79 28.08 26.24 16.09
CA GLU A 79 27.86 26.99 17.32
C GLU A 79 28.74 28.26 17.40
N ASP A 80 28.32 29.32 16.71
CA ASP A 80 28.59 30.67 17.12
C ASP A 80 27.27 31.43 17.37
N GLY A 81 27.09 31.83 18.57
CA GLY A 81 26.01 32.27 19.42
C GLY A 81 24.85 33.13 18.88
N GLN A 82 24.45 33.17 17.60
CA GLN A 82 23.36 34.01 17.11
C GLN A 82 22.32 33.35 16.17
N SER A 83 22.41 32.08 15.89
CA SER A 83 21.50 31.40 14.91
C SER A 83 20.50 30.41 15.49
N LYS A 84 20.17 30.49 16.79
CA LYS A 84 19.21 29.58 17.44
C LYS A 84 17.75 29.75 17.01
N LEU A 85 17.45 30.69 16.11
CA LEU A 85 16.07 31.07 15.77
C LEU A 85 15.61 30.65 14.35
N PHE A 86 16.46 30.00 13.51
CA PHE A 86 16.12 29.84 12.08
C PHE A 86 16.20 28.42 11.52
N LEU A 87 16.40 27.36 12.29
CA LEU A 87 16.55 26.01 11.75
C LEU A 87 15.77 24.94 12.52
N GLU A 88 14.47 25.15 12.80
CA GLU A 88 13.53 24.03 12.78
C GLU A 88 13.27 23.68 11.30
N ARG A 89 14.29 23.16 10.61
CA ARG A 89 14.04 22.43 9.36
C ARG A 89 13.24 21.21 9.75
N GLU A 90 12.00 21.13 9.26
CA GLU A 90 11.17 19.94 9.39
C GLU A 90 11.97 18.74 8.88
N ILE A 91 12.49 17.92 9.80
CA ILE A 91 13.10 16.64 9.45
C ILE A 91 12.02 15.83 8.77
N GLU A 92 12.21 15.51 7.49
CA GLU A 92 11.24 14.74 6.72
C GLU A 92 11.04 13.36 7.36
N LYS A 93 9.79 13.03 7.73
CA LYS A 93 9.47 11.72 8.29
C LYS A 93 9.83 10.62 7.31
N THR A 94 10.51 9.61 7.81
CA THR A 94 10.86 8.44 7.01
C THR A 94 9.61 7.65 6.59
N PRO A 95 9.66 6.85 5.50
CA PRO A 95 8.58 5.96 5.08
C PRO A 95 7.99 5.12 6.21
N SER A 96 8.84 4.46 7.01
CA SER A 96 8.39 3.62 8.12
C SER A 96 7.71 4.42 9.23
N GLU A 97 8.20 5.62 9.58
CA GLU A 97 7.57 6.48 10.58
C GLU A 97 6.15 6.90 10.18
N GLN A 98 5.96 7.21 8.89
CA GLN A 98 4.65 7.55 8.35
C GLN A 98 3.69 6.36 8.41
N LEU A 99 4.17 5.15 8.08
CA LEU A 99 3.39 3.92 8.13
C LEU A 99 3.07 3.51 9.58
N PHE A 100 4.00 3.63 10.52
CA PHE A 100 3.74 3.38 11.95
C PHE A 100 2.68 4.33 12.51
N GLN A 101 2.64 5.58 12.08
CA GLN A 101 1.59 6.51 12.48
C GLN A 101 0.20 6.04 12.04
N ILE A 102 0.07 5.49 10.82
CA ILE A 102 -1.18 4.92 10.33
C ILE A 102 -1.56 3.67 11.13
N LEU A 103 -0.59 2.79 11.43
CA LEU A 103 -0.83 1.59 12.24
C LEU A 103 -1.30 1.93 13.66
N SER A 104 -0.82 3.02 14.25
CA SER A 104 -1.33 3.50 15.54
C SER A 104 -2.80 3.90 15.46
N GLY A 105 -3.24 4.50 14.35
CA GLY A 105 -4.66 4.78 14.08
C GLY A 105 -5.49 3.49 13.97
N MET A 106 -4.98 2.47 13.28
CA MET A 106 -5.64 1.17 13.14
C MET A 106 -5.75 0.44 14.48
N GLU A 107 -4.69 0.49 15.31
CA GLU A 107 -4.66 -0.13 16.65
C GLU A 107 -5.72 0.46 17.57
N ASN A 108 -5.86 1.80 17.57
CA ASN A 108 -6.82 2.52 18.39
C ASN A 108 -8.28 2.42 17.88
N ALA A 109 -8.50 1.90 16.68
CA ALA A 109 -9.82 1.72 16.12
C ALA A 109 -10.56 0.57 16.81
N LEU A 110 -11.75 0.86 17.38
CA LEU A 110 -12.52 -0.14 18.14
C LEU A 110 -13.37 -1.05 17.24
N ARG A 111 -13.80 -0.57 16.08
CA ARG A 111 -14.70 -1.30 15.17
C ARG A 111 -13.93 -1.90 13.99
N PRO A 112 -14.26 -3.13 13.58
CA PRO A 112 -13.59 -3.78 12.44
C PRO A 112 -13.64 -2.97 11.16
N GLU A 113 -14.76 -2.28 10.90
CA GLU A 113 -14.92 -1.43 9.69
C GLU A 113 -13.90 -0.27 9.71
N LYS A 114 -13.68 0.33 10.88
CA LYS A 114 -12.67 1.38 11.03
C LYS A 114 -11.25 0.86 10.90
N LYS A 115 -11.00 -0.37 11.35
CA LYS A 115 -9.70 -1.02 11.11
C LYS A 115 -9.47 -1.28 9.62
N ALA A 116 -10.51 -1.70 8.88
CA ALA A 116 -10.43 -1.88 7.42
C ALA A 116 -10.17 -0.56 6.69
N GLU A 117 -10.78 0.55 7.12
CA GLU A 117 -10.47 1.89 6.58
C GLU A 117 -8.99 2.26 6.78
N TRP A 118 -8.44 2.05 7.98
CA TRP A 118 -7.02 2.29 8.26
C TRP A 118 -6.09 1.36 7.48
N GLU A 119 -6.49 0.10 7.30
CA GLU A 119 -5.77 -0.85 6.47
C GLU A 119 -5.68 -0.36 5.00
N MET A 120 -6.78 0.18 4.47
CA MET A 120 -6.79 0.80 3.14
C MET A 120 -5.88 2.03 3.08
N VAL A 121 -5.95 2.92 4.06
CA VAL A 121 -5.07 4.10 4.17
C VAL A 121 -3.59 3.69 4.22
N TYR A 122 -3.26 2.58 4.90
CA TYR A 122 -1.90 2.05 4.91
C TYR A 122 -1.44 1.64 3.50
N GLN A 123 -2.27 0.91 2.77
CA GLN A 123 -1.94 0.47 1.41
C GLN A 123 -1.78 1.65 0.44
N GLU A 124 -2.70 2.61 0.49
CA GLU A 124 -2.62 3.83 -0.30
C GLU A 124 -1.35 4.63 0.01
N ARG A 125 -1.00 4.75 1.32
CA ARG A 125 0.24 5.42 1.71
C ARG A 125 1.46 4.69 1.22
N LEU A 126 1.53 3.36 1.38
CA LEU A 126 2.65 2.56 0.90
C LEU A 126 2.85 2.75 -0.62
N ILE A 127 1.77 2.71 -1.41
CA ILE A 127 1.82 2.95 -2.86
C ILE A 127 2.30 4.37 -3.18
N SER A 128 1.88 5.37 -2.41
CA SER A 128 2.30 6.76 -2.62
C SER A 128 3.78 7.00 -2.36
N LEU A 129 4.44 6.11 -1.61
CA LEU A 129 5.88 6.17 -1.35
C LEU A 129 6.73 5.64 -2.52
N PHE A 130 6.11 5.04 -3.53
CA PHE A 130 6.80 4.68 -4.76
C PHE A 130 7.04 5.94 -5.58
N GLU A 131 8.28 6.35 -5.77
CA GLU A 131 8.62 7.53 -6.58
C GLU A 131 8.50 7.29 -8.10
N ASN A 132 7.94 6.15 -8.48
CA ASN A 132 7.70 5.79 -9.87
C ASN A 132 6.19 5.81 -10.16
N PRO A 133 5.68 6.83 -10.88
CA PRO A 133 4.24 6.95 -11.17
C PRO A 133 3.66 5.72 -11.89
N TYR A 134 4.46 5.06 -12.72
CA TYR A 134 4.05 3.84 -13.41
C TYR A 134 3.79 2.68 -12.42
N LEU A 135 4.71 2.47 -11.47
CA LEU A 135 4.56 1.43 -10.44
C LEU A 135 3.39 1.76 -9.50
N SER A 136 3.23 3.03 -9.11
CA SER A 136 2.10 3.47 -8.29
C SER A 136 0.77 3.22 -8.99
N GLN A 137 0.66 3.54 -10.27
CA GLN A 137 -0.55 3.27 -11.06
C GLN A 137 -0.81 1.78 -11.24
N LEU A 138 0.24 0.99 -11.51
CA LEU A 138 0.12 -0.46 -11.69
C LEU A 138 -0.37 -1.14 -10.41
N GLN A 139 0.25 -0.82 -9.27
CA GLN A 139 -0.16 -1.40 -7.99
C GLN A 139 -1.50 -0.84 -7.51
N GLY A 140 -1.78 0.44 -7.73
CA GLY A 140 -3.09 1.04 -7.43
C GLY A 140 -4.24 0.29 -8.09
N LYS A 141 -4.08 -0.07 -9.38
CA LYS A 141 -5.07 -0.88 -10.08
C LYS A 141 -5.28 -2.28 -9.48
N THR A 142 -4.25 -2.88 -8.86
CA THR A 142 -4.41 -4.17 -8.20
C THR A 142 -5.14 -4.06 -6.85
N MET A 143 -5.16 -2.86 -6.25
CA MET A 143 -5.93 -2.60 -5.03
C MET A 143 -7.43 -2.50 -5.30
N ASP A 144 -7.82 -2.12 -6.52
CA ASP A 144 -9.23 -2.09 -6.93
C ASP A 144 -9.76 -3.52 -7.07
N GLY A 145 -11.04 -3.72 -6.79
CA GLY A 145 -11.69 -5.03 -6.96
C GLY A 145 -11.34 -6.02 -5.86
N TYR A 146 -10.55 -7.07 -6.15
CA TYR A 146 -10.34 -8.20 -5.23
C TYR A 146 -9.65 -7.81 -3.92
N VAL A 147 -8.63 -6.96 -3.97
CA VAL A 147 -7.88 -6.55 -2.76
C VAL A 147 -8.75 -5.64 -1.89
N ALA A 148 -9.40 -4.64 -2.47
CA ALA A 148 -10.32 -3.77 -1.75
C ALA A 148 -11.46 -4.56 -1.08
N TYR A 149 -12.05 -5.51 -1.81
CA TYR A 149 -13.07 -6.41 -1.27
C TYR A 149 -12.53 -7.26 -0.10
N ALA A 150 -11.34 -7.82 -0.26
CA ALA A 150 -10.71 -8.63 0.78
C ALA A 150 -10.42 -7.80 2.05
N ILE A 151 -9.90 -6.58 1.91
CA ILE A 151 -9.68 -5.67 3.02
C ILE A 151 -11.00 -5.34 3.73
N GLU A 152 -12.07 -5.07 2.99
CA GLU A 152 -13.34 -4.69 3.58
C GLU A 152 -14.06 -5.86 4.27
N LYS A 153 -14.06 -7.04 3.66
CA LYS A 153 -14.93 -8.16 4.02
C LYS A 153 -14.23 -9.35 4.65
N MET A 154 -12.93 -9.48 4.49
CA MET A 154 -12.19 -10.69 4.83
C MET A 154 -11.07 -10.42 5.85
N GLY A 155 -10.57 -11.51 6.42
CA GLY A 155 -9.40 -11.51 7.30
C GLY A 155 -9.67 -11.02 8.73
N ASP A 156 -8.84 -11.50 9.65
CA ASP A 156 -8.79 -11.03 11.03
C ASP A 156 -8.01 -9.72 11.08
N LYS A 157 -8.69 -8.63 11.45
CA LYS A 157 -8.10 -7.29 11.47
C LYS A 157 -6.98 -7.13 12.51
N GLN A 158 -6.97 -7.93 13.56
CA GLN A 158 -5.87 -7.93 14.52
C GLN A 158 -4.63 -8.62 13.92
N GLN A 159 -4.82 -9.76 13.26
CA GLN A 159 -3.76 -10.44 12.54
C GLN A 159 -3.18 -9.55 11.42
N LYS A 160 -4.04 -8.85 10.67
CA LYS A 160 -3.62 -7.92 9.61
C LYS A 160 -2.77 -6.78 10.18
N LEU A 161 -3.16 -6.18 11.30
CA LEU A 161 -2.38 -5.15 11.97
C LEU A 161 -0.95 -5.63 12.29
N GLU A 162 -0.83 -6.84 12.83
CA GLU A 162 0.48 -7.40 13.18
C GLU A 162 1.34 -7.72 11.96
N GLN A 163 0.72 -8.22 10.88
CA GLN A 163 1.40 -8.46 9.62
C GLN A 163 1.93 -7.15 9.01
N LEU A 164 1.10 -6.09 8.98
CA LEU A 164 1.50 -4.77 8.48
C LEU A 164 2.61 -4.15 9.35
N ARG A 165 2.57 -4.37 10.66
CA ARG A 165 3.63 -3.94 11.58
C ARG A 165 4.97 -4.60 11.23
N ARG A 166 4.99 -5.92 11.01
CA ARG A 166 6.20 -6.65 10.59
C ARG A 166 6.76 -6.17 9.26
N ILE A 167 5.88 -5.85 8.30
CA ILE A 167 6.29 -5.28 7.00
C ILE A 167 6.94 -3.91 7.22
N THR A 168 6.34 -3.04 8.04
CA THR A 168 6.87 -1.70 8.35
C THR A 168 8.22 -1.78 9.07
N GLU A 169 8.38 -2.70 10.01
CA GLU A 169 9.67 -2.99 10.65
C GLU A 169 10.71 -3.45 9.62
N GLY A 170 10.31 -4.31 8.67
CA GLY A 170 11.17 -4.74 7.57
C GLY A 170 11.67 -3.58 6.70
N ILE A 171 10.81 -2.56 6.48
CA ILE A 171 11.19 -1.31 5.78
C ILE A 171 12.23 -0.55 6.61
N ALA A 172 11.96 -0.31 7.91
CA ALA A 172 12.84 0.42 8.81
C ALA A 172 14.24 -0.22 8.95
N GLU A 173 14.27 -1.56 8.96
CA GLU A 173 15.49 -2.37 9.05
C GLU A 173 16.19 -2.57 7.70
N ASN A 174 15.56 -2.18 6.58
CA ASN A 174 15.95 -2.55 5.20
C ASN A 174 16.19 -4.08 5.06
N ASN A 175 15.31 -4.86 5.64
CA ASN A 175 15.37 -6.30 5.62
C ASN A 175 14.47 -6.86 4.50
N GLU A 176 15.07 -7.11 3.33
CA GLU A 176 14.34 -7.60 2.15
C GLU A 176 13.59 -8.92 2.41
N GLN A 177 14.19 -9.84 3.18
CA GLN A 177 13.55 -11.12 3.48
C GLN A 177 12.33 -10.95 4.37
N LYS A 178 12.41 -10.08 5.39
CA LYS A 178 11.29 -9.77 6.28
C LYS A 178 10.13 -9.13 5.50
N ILE A 179 10.43 -8.22 4.57
CA ILE A 179 9.45 -7.59 3.68
C ILE A 179 8.76 -8.64 2.79
N ARG A 180 9.53 -9.50 2.12
CA ARG A 180 8.98 -10.54 1.22
C ARG A 180 8.07 -11.52 1.97
N MET A 181 8.53 -12.02 3.10
CA MET A 181 7.74 -12.94 3.92
C MET A 181 6.48 -12.26 4.47
N GLY A 182 6.61 -11.05 5.02
CA GLY A 182 5.48 -10.32 5.58
C GLY A 182 4.40 -10.03 4.55
N LEU A 183 4.75 -9.54 3.36
CA LEU A 183 3.78 -9.27 2.29
C LEU A 183 3.15 -10.54 1.73
N ARG A 184 3.92 -11.63 1.62
CA ARG A 184 3.37 -12.93 1.23
C ARG A 184 2.34 -13.42 2.24
N GLU A 185 2.67 -13.41 3.54
CA GLU A 185 1.75 -13.80 4.60
C GLU A 185 0.50 -12.90 4.61
N TYR A 186 0.68 -11.59 4.46
CA TYR A 186 -0.41 -10.62 4.45
C TYR A 186 -1.42 -10.91 3.33
N TYR A 187 -0.95 -11.01 2.08
CA TYR A 187 -1.84 -11.22 0.94
C TYR A 187 -2.43 -12.64 0.87
N LEU A 188 -1.70 -13.68 1.29
CA LEU A 188 -2.18 -15.05 1.25
C LEU A 188 -3.02 -15.47 2.45
N SER A 189 -3.23 -14.59 3.42
CA SER A 189 -4.12 -14.82 4.57
C SER A 189 -5.54 -14.25 4.35
N TYR A 190 -5.85 -13.75 3.15
CA TYR A 190 -7.21 -13.51 2.70
C TYR A 190 -7.77 -14.81 2.07
#